data_11256e1e297a4c518180e3cd3f4cfe59
#
_entry.id   11256e1e297a4c518180e3cd3f4cfe59
#
_cell.length_a   1.000
_cell.length_b   1.000
_cell.length_c   1.000
_cell.angle_alpha   90.00
_cell.angle_beta   90.00
_cell.angle_gamma   90.00
#
_symmetry.space_group_name_H-M   'P 1'
#
loop_
_entity.id
_entity.type
_entity.pdbx_description
1 polymer ?
#
loop_
_entity_poly.entity_id
_entity_poly.type
_entity_poly.pdbx_seq_one_letter_code
_entity_poly.pdbx_strand_id
1 'polypeptide(L)' 'TDICVISNALLIKASLPEAPICVDATCCAGVTPESHENALKAMEACQIRIIR' A
#
# COMPACT_ATOMS: atom_id res chain seq x y z
N THR A 1 -6.09 3.53 -4.05
CA THR A 1 -5.15 3.20 -2.98
C THR A 1 -5.77 2.25 -1.97
N ASP A 2 -6.92 2.61 -1.45
CA ASP A 2 -7.57 1.95 -0.32
C ASP A 2 -8.44 0.75 -0.69
N ILE A 3 -8.60 0.45 -1.95
CA ILE A 3 -9.36 -0.72 -2.39
C ILE A 3 -8.42 -1.69 -3.12
N CYS A 4 -8.05 -1.37 -4.34
CA CYS A 4 -7.28 -2.29 -5.18
C CYS A 4 -5.79 -2.32 -4.85
N VAL A 5 -5.20 -1.15 -4.61
CA VAL A 5 -3.75 -1.09 -4.38
C VAL A 5 -3.39 -1.80 -3.08
N ILE A 6 -4.07 -1.48 -1.97
CA ILE A 6 -3.77 -2.12 -0.70
C ILE A 6 -4.05 -3.62 -0.75
N SER A 7 -5.16 -4.04 -1.38
CA SER A 7 -5.49 -5.46 -1.48
C SER A 7 -4.43 -6.24 -2.23
N ASN A 8 -3.98 -5.72 -3.36
CA ASN A 8 -2.96 -6.39 -4.17
C ASN A 8 -1.59 -6.33 -3.51
N ALA A 9 -1.24 -5.19 -2.91
CA ALA A 9 0.05 -5.05 -2.24
C ALA A 9 0.18 -6.04 -1.07
N LEU A 10 -0.87 -6.16 -0.26
CA LEU A 10 -0.86 -7.09 0.87
C LEU A 10 -0.85 -8.54 0.40
N LEU A 11 -1.55 -8.85 -0.68
CA LEU A 11 -1.53 -10.19 -1.26
C LEU A 11 -0.12 -10.56 -1.74
N ILE A 12 0.55 -9.67 -2.44
CA ILE A 12 1.92 -9.88 -2.89
C ILE A 12 2.85 -10.06 -1.69
N LYS A 13 2.70 -9.20 -0.68
CA LYS A 13 3.52 -9.27 0.53
C LYS A 13 3.35 -10.60 1.24
N ALA A 14 2.12 -11.08 1.34
CA ALA A 14 1.83 -12.36 1.98
C ALA A 14 2.39 -13.53 1.18
N SER A 15 2.34 -13.45 -0.15
CA SER A 15 2.83 -14.51 -1.04
C SER A 15 4.34 -14.54 -1.15
N LEU A 16 4.98 -13.36 -1.06
CA LEU A 16 6.43 -13.21 -1.22
C LEU A 16 6.97 -12.35 -0.06
N PRO A 17 6.96 -12.86 1.18
CA PRO A 17 7.24 -12.01 2.35
C PRO A 17 8.66 -11.44 2.39
N GLU A 18 9.60 -12.04 1.68
CA GLU A 18 10.99 -11.57 1.63
C GLU A 18 11.23 -10.59 0.46
N ALA A 19 10.28 -10.45 -0.47
CA ALA A 19 10.47 -9.57 -1.61
C ALA A 19 10.31 -8.10 -1.17
N PRO A 20 11.18 -7.20 -1.64
CA PRO A 20 10.99 -5.77 -1.39
C PRO A 20 9.81 -5.28 -2.23
N ILE A 21 8.80 -4.71 -1.56
CA ILE A 21 7.60 -4.19 -2.20
C ILE A 21 7.52 -2.70 -1.94
N CYS A 22 7.30 -1.94 -3.00
CA CYS A 22 7.16 -0.49 -2.91
C CYS A 22 5.83 -0.07 -3.53
N VAL A 23 5.20 0.93 -2.93
CA VAL A 23 4.01 1.58 -3.47
C VAL A 23 4.35 3.04 -3.71
N ASP A 24 4.16 3.51 -4.93
CA ASP A 24 4.35 4.91 -5.27
C ASP A 24 3.03 5.65 -5.02
N ALA A 25 2.95 6.32 -3.88
CA ALA A 25 1.73 7.01 -3.47
C ALA A 25 1.39 8.17 -4.40
N THR A 26 2.37 8.71 -5.11
CA THR A 26 2.10 9.80 -6.06
C THR A 26 1.32 9.33 -7.27
N CYS A 27 1.30 8.02 -7.52
CA CYS A 27 0.57 7.41 -8.62
C CYS A 27 -0.75 6.77 -8.16
N CYS A 28 -1.14 6.98 -6.91
CA CYS A 28 -2.31 6.35 -6.31
C CYS A 28 -3.32 7.40 -5.87
N ALA A 29 -4.59 7.02 -5.90
CA ALA A 29 -5.67 7.86 -5.39
C ALA A 29 -6.64 6.99 -4.60
N GLY A 30 -7.14 7.53 -3.51
CA GLY A 30 -8.13 6.85 -2.67
C GLY A 30 -9.52 7.40 -2.87
N VAL A 31 -10.50 6.76 -2.24
CA VAL A 31 -11.89 7.23 -2.26
C VAL A 31 -12.00 8.60 -1.58
N THR A 32 -11.28 8.77 -0.47
CA THR A 32 -11.15 10.06 0.22
C THR A 32 -9.69 10.24 0.60
N PRO A 33 -9.24 11.49 0.87
CA PRO A 33 -7.88 11.71 1.37
C PRO A 33 -7.58 10.94 2.66
N GLU A 34 -8.55 10.84 3.56
CA GLU A 34 -8.38 10.12 4.81
C GLU A 34 -8.19 8.62 4.55
N SER A 35 -9.03 8.03 3.71
CA SER A 35 -8.95 6.60 3.38
C SER A 35 -7.64 6.28 2.67
N HIS A 36 -7.19 7.17 1.80
CA HIS A 36 -5.89 7.06 1.13
C HIS A 36 -4.75 6.99 2.15
N GLU A 37 -4.71 7.94 3.09
CA GLU A 37 -3.65 7.97 4.10
C GLU A 37 -3.70 6.77 5.03
N ASN A 38 -4.91 6.34 5.41
CA ASN A 38 -5.06 5.16 6.26
C ASN A 38 -4.51 3.90 5.58
N ALA A 39 -4.79 3.75 4.29
CA ALA A 39 -4.27 2.61 3.53
C ALA A 39 -2.74 2.64 3.43
N LEU A 40 -2.16 3.82 3.18
CA LEU A 40 -0.70 3.95 3.13
C LEU A 40 -0.06 3.60 4.46
N LYS A 41 -0.64 4.04 5.56
CA LYS A 41 -0.13 3.72 6.90
C LYS A 41 -0.23 2.23 7.19
N ALA A 42 -1.32 1.58 6.78
CA ALA A 42 -1.50 0.15 6.99
C ALA A 42 -0.46 -0.66 6.21
N MET A 43 -0.22 -0.28 4.95
CA MET A 43 0.80 -0.94 4.14
C MET A 43 2.19 -0.74 4.72
N GLU A 44 2.49 0.45 5.20
CA GLU A 44 3.76 0.77 5.82
C GLU A 44 3.98 -0.08 7.09
N ALA A 45 2.93 -0.25 7.89
CA ALA A 45 2.99 -1.10 9.08
C ALA A 45 3.27 -2.56 8.71
N CYS A 46 2.89 -2.98 7.51
CA CYS A 46 3.17 -4.32 6.98
C CYS A 46 4.52 -4.40 6.26
N GLN A 47 5.37 -3.38 6.44
CA GLN A 47 6.72 -3.32 5.86
C GLN A 47 6.74 -3.17 4.34
N ILE A 48 5.71 -2.59 3.78
CA ILE A 48 5.69 -2.17 2.39
C ILE A 48 6.21 -0.74 2.35
N ARG A 49 7.20 -0.49 1.51
CA ARG A 49 7.79 0.84 1.40
C ARG A 49 6.85 1.77 0.64
N ILE A 50 6.58 2.92 1.21
CA ILE A 50 5.74 3.94 0.57
C ILE A 50 6.64 5.05 0.05
N ILE A 51 6.52 5.31 -1.24
CA ILE A 51 7.22 6.41 -1.91
C ILE A 51 6.21 7.54 -2.09
N ARG A 52 6.53 8.73 -1.57
CA ARG A 52 5.62 9.87 -1.63
C ARG A 52 6.09 10.97 -2.57
#